data_0d3fd217c70f5c41c062220783b89905
#
_entry.id   0d3fd217c70f5c41c062220783b89905
#
_cell.length_a   1.000
_cell.length_b   1.000
_cell.length_c   1.000
_cell.angle_alpha   90.00
_cell.angle_beta   90.00
_cell.angle_gamma   90.00
#
_symmetry.space_group_name_H-M   'P 1'
#
loop_
_entity.id
_entity.type
_entity.pdbx_description
1 polymer ?
#
loop_
_entity_poly.entity_id
_entity_poly.type
_entity_poly.pdbx_seq_one_letter_code
_entity_poly.pdbx_strand_id
1 'polypeptide(L)'
;MDTTVGPRVRAEAGAGAAPPTSAPGEPYLAICRLTKRFGAFTALDDVSLTIERGEFVCFLGPSGCGKTTLLRAIAGLDPQDEGRIIQAGRDVSALPPSRRDFGIVFQSYALFPNMTVLANVGYGLVSQGLPRAAVERRARDLLALVGLSDQARKYPAQLSGGQQQRVALARALAMNPGLLLLDEPLSALDALVRVHLRGEIKALQRRLGITTIMVTHDQEEALSIADRIVVMNRGRIEQVGTPDRVYRHPQTLFVAGFVGRMNTLSGTVAGAGAVSVGEALIAADAASAYGSGTPVHVCVRPEDVQPDLGGLPGTRLAATVRGLEYLGSIARLELDASGLPLTAELSDTALRTLSLSPGEPLTVVIPPARVLLFPRVASA
;
A
#
# COMPACT_ATOMS: atom_id res chain seq x y z
N MET A 1 64.29 23.23 -29.97
CA MET A 1 62.88 23.59 -30.20
C MET A 1 62.08 22.92 -29.14
N ASP A 2 61.63 23.73 -28.28
CA ASP A 2 61.04 23.48 -26.96
C ASP A 2 59.58 23.05 -27.11
N THR A 3 59.16 21.94 -26.55
CA THR A 3 57.75 21.57 -26.41
C THR A 3 57.43 21.27 -24.95
N THR A 4 56.98 22.32 -24.32
CA THR A 4 56.45 22.41 -22.97
C THR A 4 55.22 21.46 -22.82
N VAL A 5 55.34 20.46 -21.93
CA VAL A 5 54.24 19.62 -21.47
C VAL A 5 53.54 20.35 -20.29
N GLY A 6 52.30 20.73 -20.49
CA GLY A 6 51.45 21.34 -19.44
C GLY A 6 51.06 20.36 -18.34
N PRO A 7 50.69 20.83 -17.15
CA PRO A 7 50.50 20.00 -15.96
C PRO A 7 49.21 19.17 -16.03
N ARG A 8 49.33 17.87 -15.74
CA ARG A 8 48.21 16.94 -15.53
C ARG A 8 47.45 17.33 -14.23
N VAL A 9 46.22 17.74 -14.40
CA VAL A 9 45.28 17.86 -13.27
C VAL A 9 45.00 16.47 -12.75
N ARG A 10 45.44 16.18 -11.53
CA ARG A 10 45.03 15.00 -10.76
C ARG A 10 43.55 15.22 -10.34
N ALA A 11 42.65 14.39 -10.86
CA ALA A 11 41.32 14.24 -10.33
C ALA A 11 41.42 13.55 -8.95
N GLU A 12 41.18 14.30 -7.90
CA GLU A 12 40.99 13.72 -6.58
C GLU A 12 39.70 12.88 -6.62
N ALA A 13 39.84 11.57 -6.32
CA ALA A 13 38.72 10.67 -6.13
C ALA A 13 37.98 11.11 -4.85
N GLY A 14 36.88 11.81 -5.05
CA GLY A 14 35.98 12.17 -3.96
C GLY A 14 35.48 10.89 -3.25
N ALA A 15 35.92 10.74 -1.99
CA ALA A 15 35.35 9.79 -1.05
C ALA A 15 33.83 10.02 -1.02
N GLY A 16 33.04 8.96 -1.23
CA GLY A 16 31.60 9.00 -1.18
C GLY A 16 31.14 9.66 0.14
N ALA A 17 30.59 10.86 0.05
CA ALA A 17 29.95 11.50 1.18
C ALA A 17 28.82 10.62 1.66
N ALA A 18 28.79 10.29 2.94
CA ALA A 18 27.64 9.66 3.58
C ALA A 18 26.40 10.53 3.30
N PRO A 19 25.24 9.90 3.04
CA PRO A 19 24.01 10.68 2.79
C PRO A 19 23.77 11.62 3.98
N PRO A 20 23.30 12.86 3.73
CA PRO A 20 23.04 13.82 4.77
C PRO A 20 22.06 13.23 5.79
N THR A 21 22.45 13.17 7.05
CA THR A 21 21.58 12.79 8.16
C THR A 21 20.62 13.93 8.41
N SER A 22 19.31 13.72 8.15
CA SER A 22 18.26 14.61 8.63
C SER A 22 18.37 14.79 10.15
N ALA A 23 18.10 15.99 10.66
CA ALA A 23 18.05 16.26 12.09
C ALA A 23 17.01 15.33 12.76
N PRO A 24 17.21 14.96 14.05
CA PRO A 24 16.20 14.18 14.78
C PRO A 24 14.87 14.93 14.78
N GLY A 25 13.80 14.31 14.26
CA GLY A 25 12.46 14.89 14.17
C GLY A 25 12.07 15.47 12.80
N GLU A 26 12.98 15.51 11.82
CA GLU A 26 12.62 15.85 10.43
C GLU A 26 12.27 14.61 9.63
N PRO A 27 11.16 14.63 8.82
CA PRO A 27 10.78 13.53 7.98
C PRO A 27 11.86 13.27 6.92
N TYR A 28 12.06 11.98 6.56
CA TYR A 28 13.02 11.61 5.51
C TYR A 28 12.57 12.10 4.13
N LEU A 29 11.25 12.01 3.86
CA LEU A 29 10.64 12.52 2.65
C LEU A 29 9.45 13.39 3.01
N ALA A 30 9.42 14.63 2.52
CA ALA A 30 8.28 15.53 2.63
C ALA A 30 7.81 15.95 1.23
N ILE A 31 6.54 15.72 0.97
CA ILE A 31 5.81 16.12 -0.23
C ILE A 31 4.87 17.23 0.18
N CYS A 32 4.96 18.40 -0.46
CA CYS A 32 4.22 19.59 -0.10
C CYS A 32 3.39 20.08 -1.28
N ARG A 33 2.07 19.92 -1.20
CA ARG A 33 1.06 20.40 -2.16
C ARG A 33 1.39 20.05 -3.61
N LEU A 34 1.70 18.78 -3.85
CA LEU A 34 2.13 18.30 -5.15
C LEU A 34 0.94 18.21 -6.11
N THR A 35 1.06 18.87 -7.24
CA THR A 35 0.07 18.80 -8.34
C THR A 35 0.75 18.33 -9.61
N LYS A 36 0.09 17.41 -10.34
CA LYS A 36 0.54 16.91 -11.63
C LYS A 36 -0.60 16.83 -12.61
N ARG A 37 -0.42 17.44 -13.79
CA ARG A 37 -1.40 17.46 -14.87
C ARG A 37 -0.83 16.81 -16.15
N PHE A 38 -1.68 16.14 -16.87
CA PHE A 38 -1.41 15.65 -18.22
C PHE A 38 -2.46 16.24 -19.17
N GLY A 39 -2.14 17.34 -19.84
CA GLY A 39 -3.12 18.14 -20.56
C GLY A 39 -4.24 18.63 -19.63
N ALA A 40 -5.50 18.31 -19.94
CA ALA A 40 -6.65 18.68 -19.10
C ALA A 40 -6.88 17.74 -17.90
N PHE A 41 -6.17 16.62 -17.83
CA PHE A 41 -6.35 15.64 -16.76
C PHE A 41 -5.42 15.93 -15.58
N THR A 42 -6.00 16.12 -14.39
CA THR A 42 -5.24 16.27 -13.14
C THR A 42 -5.04 14.91 -12.49
N ALA A 43 -3.80 14.40 -12.55
CA ALA A 43 -3.44 13.09 -12.02
C ALA A 43 -3.09 13.13 -10.53
N LEU A 44 -2.56 14.25 -10.05
CA LEU A 44 -2.31 14.54 -8.64
C LEU A 44 -2.83 15.95 -8.34
N ASP A 45 -3.58 16.09 -7.25
CA ASP A 45 -4.26 17.32 -6.88
C ASP A 45 -3.99 17.64 -5.40
N ASP A 46 -3.09 18.60 -5.17
CA ASP A 46 -2.70 19.12 -3.84
C ASP A 46 -2.27 18.02 -2.84
N VAL A 47 -1.44 17.09 -3.29
CA VAL A 47 -0.98 15.94 -2.47
C VAL A 47 0.11 16.41 -1.50
N SER A 48 -0.13 16.20 -0.20
CA SER A 48 0.85 16.46 0.86
C SER A 48 1.02 15.23 1.74
N LEU A 49 2.28 14.84 2.00
CA LEU A 49 2.63 13.63 2.75
C LEU A 49 4.03 13.75 3.35
N THR A 50 4.22 13.24 4.56
CA THR A 50 5.53 13.04 5.17
C THR A 50 5.79 11.56 5.40
N ILE A 51 7.04 11.13 5.21
CA ILE A 51 7.49 9.74 5.43
C ILE A 51 8.75 9.78 6.28
N GLU A 52 8.74 8.97 7.34
CA GLU A 52 9.84 8.90 8.27
C GLU A 52 10.98 8.01 7.75
N ARG A 53 12.19 8.19 8.29
CA ARG A 53 13.34 7.37 7.92
C ARG A 53 13.11 5.91 8.31
N GLY A 54 13.37 4.99 7.38
CA GLY A 54 13.19 3.54 7.60
C GLY A 54 11.74 3.07 7.63
N GLU A 55 10.78 3.95 7.35
CA GLU A 55 9.36 3.60 7.29
C GLU A 55 9.02 2.85 5.99
N PHE A 56 8.11 1.88 6.07
CA PHE A 56 7.53 1.20 4.92
C PHE A 56 6.12 1.73 4.67
N VAL A 57 5.96 2.53 3.63
CA VAL A 57 4.68 3.15 3.26
C VAL A 57 4.09 2.49 2.02
N CYS A 58 2.81 2.09 2.07
CA CYS A 58 2.08 1.61 0.90
C CYS A 58 1.12 2.66 0.36
N PHE A 59 1.22 2.99 -0.93
CA PHE A 59 0.21 3.75 -1.65
C PHE A 59 -0.84 2.78 -2.19
N LEU A 60 -2.06 2.87 -1.68
CA LEU A 60 -3.17 1.99 -1.96
C LEU A 60 -4.32 2.78 -2.61
N GLY A 61 -5.00 2.22 -3.60
CA GLY A 61 -6.14 2.87 -4.26
C GLY A 61 -6.50 2.18 -5.57
N PRO A 62 -7.63 2.53 -6.19
CA PRO A 62 -8.05 1.97 -7.47
C PRO A 62 -7.08 2.31 -8.60
N SER A 63 -7.21 1.58 -9.72
CA SER A 63 -6.43 1.88 -10.92
C SER A 63 -6.70 3.31 -11.41
N GLY A 64 -5.65 4.01 -11.83
CA GLY A 64 -5.76 5.39 -12.33
C GLY A 64 -5.93 6.48 -11.27
N CYS A 65 -5.88 6.19 -9.96
CA CYS A 65 -6.03 7.21 -8.92
C CYS A 65 -4.78 8.05 -8.63
N GLY A 66 -3.66 7.84 -9.36
CA GLY A 66 -2.45 8.67 -9.25
C GLY A 66 -1.27 8.06 -8.49
N LYS A 67 -1.34 6.82 -7.98
CA LYS A 67 -0.27 6.17 -7.17
C LYS A 67 1.08 6.10 -7.90
N THR A 68 1.11 5.50 -9.09
CA THR A 68 2.30 5.40 -9.92
C THR A 68 2.80 6.78 -10.36
N THR A 69 1.88 7.73 -10.63
CA THR A 69 2.25 9.12 -10.95
C THR A 69 2.97 9.77 -9.76
N LEU A 70 2.47 9.58 -8.53
CA LEU A 70 3.12 10.10 -7.32
C LEU A 70 4.50 9.47 -7.11
N LEU A 71 4.62 8.14 -7.26
CA LEU A 71 5.90 7.45 -7.17
C LEU A 71 6.90 7.95 -8.22
N ARG A 72 6.45 8.13 -9.49
CA ARG A 72 7.28 8.63 -10.59
C ARG A 72 7.68 10.11 -10.39
N ALA A 73 6.81 10.94 -9.79
CA ALA A 73 7.15 12.31 -9.41
C ALA A 73 8.23 12.33 -8.32
N ILE A 74 8.15 11.47 -7.30
CA ILE A 74 9.18 11.30 -6.27
C ILE A 74 10.52 10.89 -6.91
N ALA A 75 10.51 9.98 -7.88
CA ALA A 75 11.69 9.56 -8.62
C ALA A 75 12.23 10.64 -9.59
N GLY A 76 11.44 11.68 -9.90
CA GLY A 76 11.77 12.69 -10.90
C GLY A 76 11.67 12.20 -12.35
N LEU A 77 10.99 11.06 -12.57
CA LEU A 77 10.72 10.51 -13.90
C LEU A 77 9.60 11.30 -14.60
N ASP A 78 8.57 11.70 -13.83
CA ASP A 78 7.49 12.57 -14.28
C ASP A 78 7.44 13.78 -13.32
N PRO A 79 8.18 14.88 -13.60
CA PRO A 79 8.23 16.02 -12.70
C PRO A 79 6.83 16.62 -12.45
N GLN A 80 6.60 17.04 -11.22
CA GLN A 80 5.39 17.76 -10.82
C GLN A 80 5.28 19.12 -11.52
N ASP A 81 4.05 19.63 -11.63
CA ASP A 81 3.80 20.97 -12.17
C ASP A 81 3.82 22.03 -11.06
N GLU A 82 3.34 21.66 -9.85
CA GLU A 82 3.32 22.51 -8.66
C GLU A 82 3.74 21.74 -7.41
N GLY A 83 4.13 22.45 -6.36
CA GLY A 83 4.55 21.87 -5.09
C GLY A 83 6.03 21.53 -5.00
N ARG A 84 6.42 20.90 -3.91
CA ARG A 84 7.83 20.57 -3.61
C ARG A 84 7.99 19.16 -3.05
N ILE A 85 9.17 18.59 -3.31
CA ILE A 85 9.62 17.30 -2.78
C ILE A 85 10.95 17.53 -2.09
N ILE A 86 10.99 17.26 -0.78
CA ILE A 86 12.17 17.40 0.07
C ILE A 86 12.58 16.01 0.51
N GLN A 87 13.80 15.58 0.22
CA GLN A 87 14.35 14.29 0.61
C GLN A 87 15.60 14.50 1.48
N ALA A 88 15.61 13.92 2.67
CA ALA A 88 16.71 14.08 3.65
C ALA A 88 17.12 15.55 3.85
N GLY A 89 16.14 16.45 3.98
CA GLY A 89 16.35 17.89 4.17
C GLY A 89 16.72 18.67 2.90
N ARG A 90 16.88 18.00 1.74
CA ARG A 90 17.24 18.62 0.47
C ARG A 90 16.03 18.72 -0.46
N ASP A 91 15.77 19.89 -1.03
CA ASP A 91 14.80 20.07 -2.10
C ASP A 91 15.31 19.38 -3.38
N VAL A 92 14.55 18.35 -3.82
CA VAL A 92 14.86 17.56 -5.02
C VAL A 92 13.86 17.81 -6.15
N SER A 93 12.94 18.76 -5.99
CA SER A 93 11.82 19.02 -6.90
C SER A 93 12.25 19.17 -8.37
N ALA A 94 13.30 19.96 -8.61
CA ALA A 94 13.82 20.25 -9.95
C ALA A 94 14.98 19.33 -10.38
N LEU A 95 15.39 18.37 -9.53
CA LEU A 95 16.51 17.50 -9.85
C LEU A 95 16.07 16.37 -10.79
N PRO A 96 16.90 16.04 -11.82
CA PRO A 96 16.66 14.88 -12.65
C PRO A 96 16.87 13.59 -11.84
N PRO A 97 16.33 12.43 -12.30
CA PRO A 97 16.43 11.15 -11.60
C PRO A 97 17.87 10.76 -11.21
N SER A 98 18.84 11.05 -12.07
CA SER A 98 20.27 10.74 -11.85
C SER A 98 20.90 11.49 -10.66
N ARG A 99 20.25 12.52 -10.13
CA ARG A 99 20.71 13.32 -8.98
C ARG A 99 19.87 13.14 -7.72
N ARG A 100 18.88 12.24 -7.77
CA ARG A 100 18.06 11.87 -6.60
C ARG A 100 18.58 10.56 -6.01
N ASP A 101 18.45 10.41 -4.70
CA ASP A 101 18.91 9.22 -3.96
C ASP A 101 17.77 8.20 -3.83
N PHE A 102 17.59 7.35 -4.85
CA PHE A 102 16.61 6.28 -4.83
C PHE A 102 17.04 5.06 -5.64
N GLY A 103 16.50 3.89 -5.27
CA GLY A 103 16.44 2.69 -6.11
C GLY A 103 14.99 2.41 -6.49
N ILE A 104 14.74 1.92 -7.70
CA ILE A 104 13.39 1.64 -8.18
C ILE A 104 13.26 0.24 -8.75
N VAL A 105 12.16 -0.44 -8.42
CA VAL A 105 11.69 -1.67 -9.05
C VAL A 105 10.40 -1.34 -9.79
N PHE A 106 10.40 -1.49 -11.11
CA PHE A 106 9.24 -1.28 -11.97
C PHE A 106 8.34 -2.52 -11.99
N GLN A 107 7.08 -2.35 -12.33
CA GLN A 107 6.09 -3.42 -12.46
C GLN A 107 6.54 -4.56 -13.41
N SER A 108 7.21 -4.23 -14.51
CA SER A 108 7.78 -5.20 -15.46
C SER A 108 9.18 -5.70 -15.08
N TYR A 109 9.68 -5.34 -13.88
CA TYR A 109 11.05 -5.54 -13.40
C TYR A 109 12.13 -4.84 -14.24
N ALA A 110 11.87 -4.55 -15.50
CA ALA A 110 12.74 -3.85 -16.46
C ALA A 110 14.18 -4.37 -16.47
N LEU A 111 14.38 -5.70 -16.38
CA LEU A 111 15.69 -6.32 -16.50
C LEU A 111 16.21 -6.25 -17.93
N PHE A 112 17.51 -6.04 -18.08
CA PHE A 112 18.16 -6.07 -19.40
C PHE A 112 18.23 -7.51 -19.91
N PRO A 113 17.48 -7.89 -20.96
CA PRO A 113 17.32 -9.29 -21.36
C PRO A 113 18.62 -9.90 -21.89
N ASN A 114 19.50 -9.07 -22.47
CA ASN A 114 20.77 -9.49 -23.06
C ASN A 114 21.95 -9.46 -22.09
N MET A 115 21.68 -9.22 -20.79
CA MET A 115 22.68 -9.20 -19.73
C MET A 115 22.44 -10.32 -18.75
N THR A 116 23.52 -10.90 -18.21
CA THR A 116 23.39 -11.86 -17.12
C THR A 116 22.80 -11.23 -15.85
N VAL A 117 22.34 -12.04 -14.93
CA VAL A 117 21.85 -11.61 -13.61
C VAL A 117 22.88 -10.77 -12.87
N LEU A 118 24.16 -11.23 -12.85
CA LEU A 118 25.25 -10.49 -12.22
C LEU A 118 25.47 -9.13 -12.87
N ALA A 119 25.44 -9.08 -14.21
CA ALA A 119 25.61 -7.84 -14.97
C ALA A 119 24.43 -6.88 -14.79
N ASN A 120 23.19 -7.40 -14.70
CA ASN A 120 22.02 -6.60 -14.37
C ASN A 120 22.19 -5.90 -13.03
N VAL A 121 22.57 -6.62 -11.98
CA VAL A 121 22.76 -6.04 -10.64
C VAL A 121 23.90 -5.03 -10.62
N GLY A 122 25.02 -5.32 -11.32
CA GLY A 122 26.19 -4.44 -11.36
C GLY A 122 26.07 -3.24 -12.28
N TYR A 123 25.02 -3.13 -13.10
CA TYR A 123 24.93 -2.13 -14.18
C TYR A 123 25.11 -0.68 -13.70
N GLY A 124 24.41 -0.29 -12.66
CA GLY A 124 24.50 1.06 -12.09
C GLY A 124 25.91 1.38 -11.55
N LEU A 125 26.57 0.39 -10.94
CA LEU A 125 27.93 0.54 -10.42
C LEU A 125 28.97 0.74 -11.53
N VAL A 126 28.80 0.02 -12.66
CA VAL A 126 29.64 0.22 -13.87
C VAL A 126 29.46 1.63 -14.42
N SER A 127 28.23 2.12 -14.47
CA SER A 127 27.93 3.47 -14.95
C SER A 127 28.55 4.58 -14.08
N GLN A 128 28.82 4.29 -12.80
CA GLN A 128 29.58 5.18 -11.92
C GLN A 128 31.10 5.08 -12.05
N GLY A 129 31.60 4.19 -12.93
CA GLY A 129 33.02 4.02 -13.14
C GLY A 129 33.75 3.23 -12.05
N LEU A 130 33.04 2.42 -11.25
CA LEU A 130 33.68 1.58 -10.24
C LEU A 130 34.55 0.51 -10.90
N PRO A 131 35.67 0.11 -10.24
CA PRO A 131 36.52 -0.97 -10.73
C PRO A 131 35.75 -2.29 -10.84
N ARG A 132 35.98 -3.05 -11.91
CA ARG A 132 35.28 -4.31 -12.21
C ARG A 132 35.21 -5.28 -11.01
N ALA A 133 36.31 -5.43 -10.28
CA ALA A 133 36.38 -6.31 -9.12
C ALA A 133 35.45 -5.84 -7.97
N ALA A 134 35.29 -4.52 -7.77
CA ALA A 134 34.38 -3.95 -6.78
C ALA A 134 32.91 -4.14 -7.20
N VAL A 135 32.61 -3.92 -8.47
CA VAL A 135 31.27 -4.17 -9.08
C VAL A 135 30.88 -5.63 -8.89
N GLU A 136 31.75 -6.56 -9.27
CA GLU A 136 31.46 -7.99 -9.18
C GLU A 136 31.26 -8.46 -7.72
N ARG A 137 32.09 -8.03 -6.80
CA ARG A 137 31.94 -8.32 -5.38
C ARG A 137 30.58 -7.81 -4.85
N ARG A 138 30.30 -6.53 -5.04
CA ARG A 138 29.04 -5.92 -4.58
C ARG A 138 27.81 -6.61 -5.18
N ALA A 139 27.83 -6.92 -6.47
CA ALA A 139 26.74 -7.62 -7.13
C ALA A 139 26.54 -9.05 -6.57
N ARG A 140 27.62 -9.78 -6.27
CA ARG A 140 27.54 -11.11 -5.63
C ARG A 140 26.99 -11.03 -4.21
N ASP A 141 27.42 -10.04 -3.42
CA ASP A 141 26.90 -9.83 -2.07
C ASP A 141 25.40 -9.57 -2.09
N LEU A 142 24.91 -8.76 -3.05
CA LEU A 142 23.48 -8.48 -3.21
C LEU A 142 22.69 -9.70 -3.71
N LEU A 143 23.27 -10.50 -4.61
CA LEU A 143 22.64 -11.75 -5.05
C LEU A 143 22.55 -12.76 -3.88
N ALA A 144 23.57 -12.83 -3.04
CA ALA A 144 23.51 -13.63 -1.81
C ALA A 144 22.44 -13.12 -0.85
N LEU A 145 22.30 -11.79 -0.69
CA LEU A 145 21.30 -11.15 0.15
C LEU A 145 19.87 -11.53 -0.24
N VAL A 146 19.61 -11.68 -1.56
CA VAL A 146 18.27 -12.06 -2.10
C VAL A 146 18.16 -13.56 -2.42
N GLY A 147 19.12 -14.40 -1.98
CA GLY A 147 19.08 -15.87 -2.15
C GLY A 147 19.25 -16.36 -3.59
N LEU A 148 20.01 -15.63 -4.43
CA LEU A 148 20.20 -15.94 -5.85
C LEU A 148 21.68 -16.10 -6.26
N SER A 149 22.57 -16.50 -5.34
CA SER A 149 24.00 -16.67 -5.61
C SER A 149 24.28 -17.57 -6.83
N ASP A 150 23.55 -18.69 -6.92
CA ASP A 150 23.72 -19.70 -7.98
C ASP A 150 23.18 -19.26 -9.34
N GLN A 151 22.40 -18.17 -9.37
CA GLN A 151 21.77 -17.69 -10.61
C GLN A 151 22.62 -16.62 -11.34
N ALA A 152 23.76 -16.23 -10.80
CA ALA A 152 24.58 -15.09 -11.25
C ALA A 152 24.89 -15.09 -12.77
N ARG A 153 25.07 -16.26 -13.37
CA ARG A 153 25.43 -16.43 -14.80
C ARG A 153 24.26 -16.58 -15.73
N LYS A 154 23.03 -16.76 -15.21
CA LYS A 154 21.81 -16.89 -16.02
C LYS A 154 21.38 -15.56 -16.62
N TYR A 155 20.53 -15.64 -17.63
CA TYR A 155 19.84 -14.51 -18.24
C TYR A 155 18.41 -14.41 -17.66
N PRO A 156 17.77 -13.22 -17.71
CA PRO A 156 16.42 -13.04 -17.19
C PRO A 156 15.39 -14.06 -17.68
N ALA A 157 15.42 -14.41 -18.96
CA ALA A 157 14.51 -15.41 -19.56
C ALA A 157 14.62 -16.82 -18.97
N GLN A 158 15.70 -17.13 -18.23
CA GLN A 158 15.94 -18.41 -17.56
C GLN A 158 15.48 -18.44 -16.12
N LEU A 159 14.86 -17.34 -15.64
CA LEU A 159 14.42 -17.17 -14.27
C LEU A 159 12.90 -17.18 -14.17
N SER A 160 12.37 -17.68 -13.03
CA SER A 160 10.97 -17.49 -12.67
C SER A 160 10.66 -16.02 -12.39
N GLY A 161 9.39 -15.61 -12.43
CA GLY A 161 8.96 -14.24 -12.13
C GLY A 161 9.45 -13.75 -10.77
N GLY A 162 9.34 -14.58 -9.72
CA GLY A 162 9.84 -14.23 -8.38
C GLY A 162 11.36 -14.09 -8.32
N GLN A 163 12.11 -14.89 -9.10
CA GLN A 163 13.55 -14.73 -9.23
C GLN A 163 13.92 -13.44 -9.97
N GLN A 164 13.21 -13.10 -11.06
CA GLN A 164 13.40 -11.83 -11.77
C GLN A 164 13.15 -10.62 -10.87
N GLN A 165 12.11 -10.67 -10.05
CA GLN A 165 11.81 -9.62 -9.06
C GLN A 165 12.95 -9.46 -8.06
N ARG A 166 13.48 -10.54 -7.49
CA ARG A 166 14.62 -10.49 -6.56
C ARG A 166 15.88 -9.93 -7.24
N VAL A 167 16.12 -10.22 -8.52
CA VAL A 167 17.20 -9.58 -9.28
C VAL A 167 16.97 -8.10 -9.43
N ALA A 168 15.74 -7.66 -9.77
CA ALA A 168 15.41 -6.24 -9.88
C ALA A 168 15.58 -5.51 -8.55
N LEU A 169 15.20 -6.15 -7.43
CA LEU A 169 15.41 -5.64 -6.07
C LEU A 169 16.90 -5.51 -5.74
N ALA A 170 17.72 -6.53 -6.03
CA ALA A 170 19.17 -6.48 -5.87
C ALA A 170 19.80 -5.36 -6.71
N ARG A 171 19.34 -5.16 -7.95
CA ARG A 171 19.78 -4.06 -8.81
C ARG A 171 19.43 -2.70 -8.24
N ALA A 172 18.19 -2.52 -7.73
CA ALA A 172 17.75 -1.28 -7.11
C ALA A 172 18.58 -0.91 -5.87
N LEU A 173 19.03 -1.93 -5.10
CA LEU A 173 19.86 -1.76 -3.91
C LEU A 173 21.37 -1.60 -4.21
N ALA A 174 21.80 -1.80 -5.45
CA ALA A 174 23.24 -1.82 -5.79
C ALA A 174 23.95 -0.52 -5.41
N MET A 175 23.28 0.60 -5.63
CA MET A 175 23.78 1.94 -5.39
C MET A 175 23.69 2.38 -3.92
N ASN A 176 23.23 1.51 -3.02
CA ASN A 176 22.97 1.80 -1.61
C ASN A 176 22.06 3.01 -1.39
N PRO A 177 20.86 3.03 -2.02
CA PRO A 177 19.97 4.18 -1.95
C PRO A 177 19.37 4.36 -0.55
N GLY A 178 19.05 5.61 -0.19
CA GLY A 178 18.31 5.91 1.03
C GLY A 178 16.79 5.70 0.90
N LEU A 179 16.26 5.65 -0.33
CA LEU A 179 14.85 5.44 -0.66
C LEU A 179 14.68 4.28 -1.64
N LEU A 180 13.80 3.34 -1.33
CA LEU A 180 13.42 2.25 -2.23
C LEU A 180 11.99 2.47 -2.72
N LEU A 181 11.81 2.52 -4.03
CA LEU A 181 10.53 2.70 -4.71
C LEU A 181 10.13 1.39 -5.40
N LEU A 182 8.95 0.87 -5.09
CA LEU A 182 8.42 -0.38 -5.62
C LEU A 182 7.09 -0.10 -6.33
N ASP A 183 7.07 -0.19 -7.65
CA ASP A 183 5.87 0.04 -8.47
C ASP A 183 5.19 -1.29 -8.79
N GLU A 184 4.15 -1.66 -8.04
CA GLU A 184 3.40 -2.92 -8.14
C GLU A 184 4.30 -4.17 -8.25
N PRO A 185 5.28 -4.34 -7.35
CA PRO A 185 6.34 -5.33 -7.52
C PRO A 185 5.86 -6.79 -7.53
N LEU A 186 4.66 -7.05 -7.02
CA LEU A 186 4.11 -8.41 -6.83
C LEU A 186 2.99 -8.76 -7.82
N SER A 187 2.53 -7.80 -8.64
CA SER A 187 1.33 -7.94 -9.48
C SER A 187 1.41 -9.07 -10.53
N ALA A 188 2.62 -9.39 -11.02
CA ALA A 188 2.83 -10.40 -12.06
C ALA A 188 3.01 -11.84 -11.51
N LEU A 189 2.82 -12.05 -10.20
CA LEU A 189 3.12 -13.32 -9.53
C LEU A 189 1.84 -14.06 -9.09
N ASP A 190 1.95 -15.38 -8.99
CA ASP A 190 0.88 -16.21 -8.40
C ASP A 190 0.72 -15.95 -6.89
N ALA A 191 -0.44 -16.30 -6.33
CA ALA A 191 -0.82 -15.98 -4.97
C ALA A 191 0.15 -16.52 -3.90
N LEU A 192 0.63 -17.77 -4.05
CA LEU A 192 1.53 -18.39 -3.06
C LEU A 192 2.90 -17.72 -3.06
N VAL A 193 3.46 -17.47 -4.24
CA VAL A 193 4.74 -16.76 -4.39
C VAL A 193 4.62 -15.34 -3.85
N ARG A 194 3.50 -14.66 -4.08
CA ARG A 194 3.24 -13.30 -3.58
C ARG A 194 3.26 -13.23 -2.06
N VAL A 195 2.59 -14.17 -1.36
CA VAL A 195 2.59 -14.24 0.11
C VAL A 195 4.01 -14.38 0.67
N HIS A 196 4.81 -15.28 0.06
CA HIS A 196 6.18 -15.52 0.49
C HIS A 196 7.07 -14.28 0.29
N LEU A 197 7.01 -13.68 -0.91
CA LEU A 197 7.84 -12.53 -1.26
C LEU A 197 7.49 -11.26 -0.47
N ARG A 198 6.23 -11.08 -0.05
CA ARG A 198 5.84 -9.99 0.88
C ARG A 198 6.67 -10.05 2.16
N GLY A 199 6.75 -11.23 2.76
CA GLY A 199 7.53 -11.44 3.98
C GLY A 199 9.02 -11.16 3.78
N GLU A 200 9.59 -11.62 2.66
CA GLU A 200 11.01 -11.38 2.33
C GLU A 200 11.32 -9.90 2.10
N ILE A 201 10.47 -9.17 1.36
CA ILE A 201 10.65 -7.73 1.13
C ILE A 201 10.61 -6.97 2.46
N LYS A 202 9.64 -7.28 3.35
CA LYS A 202 9.57 -6.63 4.67
C LYS A 202 10.78 -6.96 5.54
N ALA A 203 11.23 -8.22 5.57
CA ALA A 203 12.40 -8.63 6.31
C ALA A 203 13.67 -7.95 5.79
N LEU A 204 13.83 -7.85 4.48
CA LEU A 204 14.93 -7.16 3.83
C LEU A 204 14.95 -5.67 4.15
N GLN A 205 13.80 -5.00 4.04
CA GLN A 205 13.64 -3.59 4.37
C GLN A 205 14.04 -3.29 5.82
N ARG A 206 13.54 -4.10 6.77
CA ARG A 206 13.89 -3.98 8.19
C ARG A 206 15.38 -4.20 8.44
N ARG A 207 15.97 -5.22 7.81
CA ARG A 207 17.41 -5.53 7.95
C ARG A 207 18.30 -4.40 7.45
N LEU A 208 17.88 -3.71 6.37
CA LEU A 208 18.64 -2.61 5.77
C LEU A 208 18.29 -1.24 6.38
N GLY A 209 17.18 -1.12 7.11
CA GLY A 209 16.68 0.15 7.63
C GLY A 209 16.34 1.17 6.54
N ILE A 210 16.04 0.71 5.31
CA ILE A 210 15.80 1.57 4.16
C ILE A 210 14.37 2.09 4.14
N THR A 211 14.18 3.40 3.89
CA THR A 211 12.86 3.98 3.68
C THR A 211 12.27 3.41 2.39
N THR A 212 11.03 2.90 2.44
CA THR A 212 10.43 2.19 1.31
C THR A 212 9.03 2.71 1.01
N ILE A 213 8.77 2.97 -0.26
CA ILE A 213 7.43 3.26 -0.78
C ILE A 213 7.05 2.16 -1.76
N MET A 214 5.90 1.52 -1.52
CA MET A 214 5.33 0.51 -2.40
C MET A 214 3.98 0.97 -2.94
N VAL A 215 3.80 0.90 -4.23
CA VAL A 215 2.50 1.05 -4.88
C VAL A 215 1.87 -0.32 -5.01
N THR A 216 0.61 -0.45 -4.63
CA THR A 216 -0.19 -1.64 -4.87
C THR A 216 -1.67 -1.30 -5.03
N HIS A 217 -2.41 -2.16 -5.68
CA HIS A 217 -3.88 -2.16 -5.71
C HIS A 217 -4.44 -3.31 -4.84
N ASP A 218 -3.57 -4.17 -4.31
CA ASP A 218 -3.94 -5.30 -3.45
C ASP A 218 -3.97 -4.85 -1.99
N GLN A 219 -5.16 -4.93 -1.39
CA GLN A 219 -5.40 -4.52 0.00
C GLN A 219 -4.67 -5.40 1.00
N GLU A 220 -4.61 -6.72 0.74
CA GLU A 220 -3.92 -7.66 1.62
C GLU A 220 -2.41 -7.40 1.65
N GLU A 221 -1.83 -7.00 0.51
CA GLU A 221 -0.44 -6.58 0.46
C GLU A 221 -0.21 -5.36 1.36
N ALA A 222 -1.01 -4.30 1.17
CA ALA A 222 -0.86 -3.08 1.96
C ALA A 222 -1.06 -3.33 3.47
N LEU A 223 -2.14 -4.05 3.84
CA LEU A 223 -2.46 -4.34 5.24
C LEU A 223 -1.39 -5.20 5.94
N SER A 224 -0.71 -6.10 5.20
CA SER A 224 0.25 -7.06 5.78
C SER A 224 1.68 -6.54 5.88
N ILE A 225 2.11 -5.62 5.00
CA ILE A 225 3.52 -5.22 4.90
C ILE A 225 3.79 -3.79 5.38
N ALA A 226 2.82 -2.87 5.27
CA ALA A 226 3.02 -1.47 5.54
C ALA A 226 3.12 -1.15 7.03
N ASP A 227 3.96 -0.17 7.37
CA ASP A 227 3.90 0.52 8.67
C ASP A 227 2.81 1.61 8.61
N ARG A 228 2.66 2.27 7.44
CA ARG A 228 1.55 3.18 7.14
C ARG A 228 1.02 2.96 5.73
N ILE A 229 -0.29 3.12 5.59
CA ILE A 229 -1.00 3.08 4.31
C ILE A 229 -1.48 4.49 3.97
N VAL A 230 -1.26 4.88 2.72
CA VAL A 230 -1.79 6.10 2.11
C VAL A 230 -2.86 5.68 1.12
N VAL A 231 -4.12 5.86 1.48
CA VAL A 231 -5.25 5.56 0.58
C VAL A 231 -5.46 6.74 -0.34
N MET A 232 -5.38 6.49 -1.64
CA MET A 232 -5.53 7.51 -2.70
C MET A 232 -6.79 7.28 -3.53
N ASN A 233 -7.43 8.38 -3.90
CA ASN A 233 -8.58 8.38 -4.80
C ASN A 233 -8.57 9.65 -5.64
N ARG A 234 -8.78 9.52 -6.96
CA ARG A 234 -8.91 10.66 -7.91
C ARG A 234 -7.82 11.73 -7.74
N GLY A 235 -6.56 11.29 -7.60
CA GLY A 235 -5.41 12.18 -7.47
C GLY A 235 -5.20 12.81 -6.09
N ARG A 236 -6.01 12.48 -5.10
CA ARG A 236 -5.93 13.00 -3.73
C ARG A 236 -5.68 11.91 -2.70
N ILE A 237 -5.20 12.29 -1.54
CA ILE A 237 -5.10 11.41 -0.36
C ILE A 237 -6.42 11.47 0.39
N GLU A 238 -7.06 10.31 0.56
CA GLU A 238 -8.30 10.14 1.33
C GLU A 238 -8.01 9.93 2.83
N GLN A 239 -7.00 9.10 3.12
CA GLN A 239 -6.60 8.80 4.49
C GLN A 239 -5.16 8.33 4.55
N VAL A 240 -4.46 8.67 5.63
CA VAL A 240 -3.15 8.13 6.01
C VAL A 240 -3.25 7.55 7.41
N GLY A 241 -2.74 6.32 7.60
CA GLY A 241 -2.76 5.68 8.91
C GLY A 241 -2.06 4.33 8.94
N THR A 242 -1.93 3.76 10.13
CA THR A 242 -1.52 2.35 10.27
C THR A 242 -2.55 1.43 9.64
N PRO A 243 -2.19 0.19 9.25
CA PRO A 243 -3.14 -0.79 8.71
C PRO A 243 -4.41 -0.94 9.56
N ASP A 244 -4.26 -1.08 10.87
CA ASP A 244 -5.37 -1.19 11.81
C ASP A 244 -6.29 0.05 11.77
N ARG A 245 -5.72 1.26 11.77
CA ARG A 245 -6.48 2.50 11.73
C ARG A 245 -7.25 2.68 10.42
N VAL A 246 -6.63 2.37 9.29
CA VAL A 246 -7.28 2.47 7.97
C VAL A 246 -8.44 1.48 7.84
N TYR A 247 -8.27 0.27 8.38
CA TYR A 247 -9.28 -0.78 8.32
C TYR A 247 -10.44 -0.55 9.30
N ARG A 248 -10.14 -0.29 10.59
CA ARG A 248 -11.16 -0.20 11.67
C ARG A 248 -11.76 1.19 11.82
N HIS A 249 -11.02 2.25 11.46
CA HIS A 249 -11.44 3.64 11.63
C HIS A 249 -11.30 4.41 10.30
N PRO A 250 -12.01 3.97 9.22
CA PRO A 250 -12.01 4.68 7.95
C PRO A 250 -12.60 6.08 8.12
N GLN A 251 -11.95 7.08 7.50
CA GLN A 251 -12.36 8.49 7.62
C GLN A 251 -13.43 8.88 6.61
N THR A 252 -13.54 8.14 5.50
CA THR A 252 -14.54 8.41 4.45
C THR A 252 -15.27 7.12 4.07
N LEU A 253 -16.48 7.27 3.53
CA LEU A 253 -17.25 6.15 2.98
C LEU A 253 -16.45 5.42 1.88
N PHE A 254 -15.66 6.17 1.11
CA PHE A 254 -14.78 5.57 0.10
C PHE A 254 -13.76 4.62 0.73
N VAL A 255 -13.05 5.06 1.77
CA VAL A 255 -12.05 4.20 2.45
C VAL A 255 -12.73 2.98 3.09
N ALA A 256 -13.89 3.18 3.74
CA ALA A 256 -14.67 2.11 4.34
C ALA A 256 -15.02 1.00 3.36
N GLY A 257 -15.49 1.36 2.17
CA GLY A 257 -15.88 0.41 1.11
C GLY A 257 -14.72 -0.09 0.26
N PHE A 258 -13.63 0.66 0.18
CA PHE A 258 -12.46 0.29 -0.63
C PHE A 258 -11.51 -0.65 0.13
N VAL A 259 -11.33 -0.47 1.45
CA VAL A 259 -10.42 -1.31 2.25
C VAL A 259 -11.23 -2.37 2.99
N GLY A 260 -11.15 -3.61 2.53
CA GLY A 260 -11.97 -4.72 2.98
C GLY A 260 -13.40 -4.67 2.42
N ARG A 261 -14.26 -5.55 2.90
CA ARG A 261 -15.68 -5.59 2.55
C ARG A 261 -16.50 -4.78 3.56
N MET A 262 -17.66 -4.26 3.13
CA MET A 262 -18.51 -3.42 3.97
C MET A 262 -19.98 -3.63 3.61
N ASN A 263 -20.81 -3.93 4.59
CA ASN A 263 -22.25 -3.74 4.49
C ASN A 263 -22.53 -2.24 4.55
N THR A 264 -23.19 -1.70 3.53
CA THR A 264 -23.54 -0.28 3.46
C THR A 264 -25.05 -0.15 3.27
N LEU A 265 -25.73 0.38 4.27
CA LEU A 265 -27.17 0.58 4.29
C LEU A 265 -27.47 2.08 4.35
N SER A 266 -28.63 2.46 3.82
CA SER A 266 -29.14 3.84 3.95
C SER A 266 -30.00 3.95 5.21
N GLY A 267 -29.68 4.92 6.06
CA GLY A 267 -30.42 5.12 7.31
C GLY A 267 -30.59 6.59 7.68
N THR A 268 -31.28 6.81 8.78
CA THR A 268 -31.51 8.14 9.38
C THR A 268 -31.26 8.04 10.87
N VAL A 269 -30.53 8.99 11.44
CA VAL A 269 -30.30 9.04 12.89
C VAL A 269 -31.62 9.22 13.62
N ALA A 270 -31.99 8.24 14.46
CA ALA A 270 -33.25 8.23 15.19
C ALA A 270 -33.16 8.97 16.54
N GLY A 271 -31.93 9.10 17.08
CA GLY A 271 -31.63 9.78 18.33
C GLY A 271 -30.22 9.44 18.81
N ALA A 272 -29.87 9.84 20.02
CA ALA A 272 -28.58 9.53 20.60
C ALA A 272 -28.40 8.01 20.74
N GLY A 273 -27.44 7.44 19.98
CA GLY A 273 -27.08 6.02 20.07
C GLY A 273 -27.86 5.07 19.16
N ALA A 274 -28.73 5.55 18.25
CA ALA A 274 -29.47 4.69 17.34
C ALA A 274 -29.68 5.29 15.94
N VAL A 275 -29.80 4.43 14.93
CA VAL A 275 -30.13 4.77 13.54
C VAL A 275 -31.26 3.90 13.03
N SER A 276 -32.21 4.47 12.30
CA SER A 276 -33.30 3.77 11.64
C SER A 276 -32.84 3.35 10.25
N VAL A 277 -33.00 2.08 9.91
CA VAL A 277 -32.64 1.50 8.60
C VAL A 277 -33.84 0.64 8.17
N GLY A 278 -34.65 1.15 7.23
CA GLY A 278 -35.94 0.56 6.94
C GLY A 278 -36.81 0.53 8.18
N GLU A 279 -37.33 -0.66 8.56
CA GLU A 279 -38.10 -0.87 9.78
C GLU A 279 -37.23 -1.19 11.02
N ALA A 280 -35.94 -1.45 10.82
CA ALA A 280 -35.05 -1.81 11.92
C ALA A 280 -34.45 -0.57 12.60
N LEU A 281 -34.33 -0.65 13.94
CA LEU A 281 -33.60 0.30 14.76
C LEU A 281 -32.24 -0.32 15.15
N ILE A 282 -31.15 0.22 14.66
CA ILE A 282 -29.79 -0.29 14.91
C ILE A 282 -29.10 0.63 15.93
N ALA A 283 -28.64 0.05 17.04
CA ALA A 283 -27.84 0.76 18.01
C ALA A 283 -26.46 1.09 17.40
N ALA A 284 -26.01 2.33 17.55
CA ALA A 284 -24.76 2.82 16.99
C ALA A 284 -24.17 3.91 17.89
N ASP A 285 -23.01 3.67 18.49
CA ASP A 285 -22.34 4.66 19.37
C ASP A 285 -22.01 5.95 18.61
N ALA A 286 -21.65 5.81 17.32
CA ALA A 286 -21.37 6.92 16.44
C ALA A 286 -22.58 7.85 16.17
N ALA A 287 -23.81 7.41 16.44
CA ALA A 287 -25.01 8.22 16.22
C ALA A 287 -25.06 9.46 17.13
N SER A 288 -24.37 9.43 18.28
CA SER A 288 -24.27 10.57 19.20
C SER A 288 -23.59 11.81 18.58
N ALA A 289 -22.77 11.62 17.54
CA ALA A 289 -22.09 12.71 16.82
C ALA A 289 -23.00 13.44 15.80
N TYR A 290 -24.25 12.96 15.59
CA TYR A 290 -25.15 13.48 14.57
C TYR A 290 -26.48 13.91 15.19
N GLY A 291 -27.11 14.92 14.61
CA GLY A 291 -28.48 15.32 14.99
C GLY A 291 -29.53 14.30 14.56
N SER A 292 -30.60 14.16 15.34
CA SER A 292 -31.75 13.35 14.94
C SER A 292 -32.32 13.81 13.58
N GLY A 293 -32.70 12.87 12.72
CA GLY A 293 -33.17 13.13 11.36
C GLY A 293 -32.06 13.26 10.32
N THR A 294 -30.77 13.20 10.72
CA THR A 294 -29.66 13.27 9.77
C THR A 294 -29.59 12.00 8.90
N PRO A 295 -29.63 12.12 7.56
CA PRO A 295 -29.45 10.98 6.66
C PRO A 295 -28.00 10.52 6.68
N VAL A 296 -27.78 9.21 6.83
CA VAL A 296 -26.45 8.60 6.94
C VAL A 296 -26.34 7.30 6.14
N HIS A 297 -25.12 6.95 5.77
CA HIS A 297 -24.75 5.58 5.43
C HIS A 297 -24.38 4.86 6.71
N VAL A 298 -25.04 3.73 6.96
CA VAL A 298 -24.79 2.83 8.07
C VAL A 298 -23.91 1.71 7.58
N CYS A 299 -22.71 1.62 8.10
CA CYS A 299 -21.68 0.73 7.61
C CYS A 299 -21.27 -0.26 8.70
N VAL A 300 -21.24 -1.56 8.37
CA VAL A 300 -20.83 -2.64 9.28
C VAL A 300 -19.98 -3.65 8.52
N ARG A 301 -18.86 -4.04 9.10
CA ARG A 301 -18.02 -5.10 8.52
C ARG A 301 -18.73 -6.45 8.53
N PRO A 302 -18.55 -7.33 7.53
CA PRO A 302 -19.15 -8.67 7.54
C PRO A 302 -18.77 -9.52 8.76
N GLU A 303 -17.54 -9.40 9.25
CA GLU A 303 -17.05 -10.09 10.45
C GLU A 303 -17.65 -9.54 11.77
N ASP A 304 -18.21 -8.34 11.75
CA ASP A 304 -18.91 -7.72 12.91
C ASP A 304 -20.41 -8.03 12.91
N VAL A 305 -20.95 -8.67 11.88
CA VAL A 305 -22.29 -9.25 11.85
C VAL A 305 -22.20 -10.69 12.35
N GLN A 306 -22.46 -10.91 13.64
CA GLN A 306 -22.17 -12.18 14.30
C GLN A 306 -23.45 -12.95 14.62
N PRO A 307 -23.45 -14.31 14.61
CA PRO A 307 -24.53 -15.10 15.14
C PRO A 307 -24.75 -14.80 16.62
N ASP A 308 -26.02 -14.71 17.04
CA ASP A 308 -26.35 -14.53 18.47
C ASP A 308 -26.21 -15.88 19.21
N LEU A 309 -25.04 -16.09 19.78
CA LEU A 309 -24.75 -17.23 20.65
C LEU A 309 -24.95 -16.89 22.14
N GLY A 310 -25.47 -15.70 22.42
CA GLY A 310 -25.63 -15.16 23.78
C GLY A 310 -24.38 -14.40 24.27
N GLY A 311 -24.59 -13.35 25.06
CA GLY A 311 -23.52 -12.59 25.72
C GLY A 311 -22.99 -11.36 25.01
N LEU A 312 -23.18 -11.21 23.70
CA LEU A 312 -22.78 -10.00 22.98
C LEU A 312 -23.83 -8.90 23.11
N PRO A 313 -23.44 -7.68 23.54
CA PRO A 313 -24.36 -6.54 23.53
C PRO A 313 -24.53 -6.05 22.09
N GLY A 314 -25.74 -5.69 21.70
CA GLY A 314 -25.98 -5.12 20.37
C GLY A 314 -27.42 -5.30 19.89
N THR A 315 -27.61 -4.82 18.63
CA THR A 315 -28.91 -4.98 17.97
C THR A 315 -29.03 -6.40 17.43
N ARG A 316 -30.12 -7.05 17.82
CA ARG A 316 -30.48 -8.39 17.33
C ARG A 316 -31.43 -8.27 16.16
N LEU A 317 -31.08 -8.95 15.05
CA LEU A 317 -31.91 -9.00 13.85
C LEU A 317 -32.21 -10.45 13.52
N ALA A 318 -33.49 -10.77 13.35
CA ALA A 318 -33.89 -12.04 12.77
C ALA A 318 -33.54 -12.02 11.28
N ALA A 319 -32.81 -13.03 10.82
CA ALA A 319 -32.33 -13.14 9.45
C ALA A 319 -32.62 -14.54 8.89
N THR A 320 -32.65 -14.63 7.57
CA THR A 320 -32.68 -15.90 6.84
C THR A 320 -31.43 -15.98 5.97
N VAL A 321 -30.74 -17.11 5.98
CA VAL A 321 -29.61 -17.38 5.11
C VAL A 321 -30.11 -17.50 3.67
N ARG A 322 -29.64 -16.62 2.77
CA ARG A 322 -29.95 -16.61 1.33
C ARG A 322 -28.93 -17.37 0.52
N GLY A 323 -27.66 -17.25 0.91
CA GLY A 323 -26.53 -17.88 0.23
C GLY A 323 -25.39 -18.16 1.18
N LEU A 324 -24.55 -19.13 0.78
CA LEU A 324 -23.34 -19.52 1.50
C LEU A 324 -22.20 -19.67 0.50
N GLU A 325 -21.13 -18.91 0.68
CA GLU A 325 -19.89 -19.03 -0.07
C GLU A 325 -18.80 -19.57 0.86
N TYR A 326 -18.27 -20.74 0.56
CA TYR A 326 -17.22 -21.38 1.34
C TYR A 326 -15.84 -20.95 0.82
N LEU A 327 -15.05 -20.28 1.65
CA LEU A 327 -13.74 -19.72 1.30
C LEU A 327 -12.56 -20.39 2.03
N GLY A 328 -12.76 -21.61 2.51
CA GLY A 328 -11.77 -22.40 3.24
C GLY A 328 -11.84 -22.14 4.76
N SER A 329 -10.98 -21.25 5.30
CA SER A 329 -10.97 -20.96 6.73
C SER A 329 -12.13 -20.09 7.21
N ILE A 330 -12.81 -19.43 6.28
CA ILE A 330 -14.00 -18.60 6.53
C ILE A 330 -15.12 -19.01 5.59
N ALA A 331 -16.35 -18.72 5.99
CA ALA A 331 -17.53 -18.79 5.15
C ALA A 331 -18.23 -17.44 5.14
N ARG A 332 -18.73 -17.05 3.98
CA ARG A 332 -19.51 -15.83 3.80
C ARG A 332 -20.96 -16.18 3.63
N LEU A 333 -21.82 -15.58 4.46
CA LEU A 333 -23.25 -15.72 4.44
C LEU A 333 -23.88 -14.49 3.81
N GLU A 334 -24.74 -14.70 2.84
CA GLU A 334 -25.70 -13.69 2.40
C GLU A 334 -26.97 -13.84 3.23
N LEU A 335 -27.35 -12.78 3.91
CA LEU A 335 -28.47 -12.77 4.85
C LEU A 335 -29.54 -11.79 4.38
N ASP A 336 -30.78 -12.17 4.61
CA ASP A 336 -31.93 -11.27 4.59
C ASP A 336 -32.37 -11.03 6.03
N ALA A 337 -32.04 -9.88 6.58
CA ALA A 337 -32.36 -9.53 7.96
C ALA A 337 -33.56 -8.57 7.98
N SER A 338 -34.78 -9.12 8.00
CA SER A 338 -36.03 -8.32 7.96
C SER A 338 -36.11 -7.38 6.75
N GLY A 339 -35.75 -7.89 5.55
CA GLY A 339 -35.73 -7.11 4.31
C GLY A 339 -34.43 -6.30 4.10
N LEU A 340 -33.46 -6.36 5.02
CA LEU A 340 -32.16 -5.73 4.88
C LEU A 340 -31.14 -6.76 4.37
N PRO A 341 -30.53 -6.53 3.20
CA PRO A 341 -29.46 -7.40 2.71
C PRO A 341 -28.20 -7.17 3.54
N LEU A 342 -27.72 -8.21 4.21
CA LEU A 342 -26.50 -8.20 4.99
C LEU A 342 -25.58 -9.34 4.55
N THR A 343 -24.30 -9.10 4.64
CA THR A 343 -23.26 -10.13 4.52
C THR A 343 -22.63 -10.32 5.89
N ALA A 344 -22.47 -11.59 6.31
CA ALA A 344 -21.68 -11.95 7.49
C ALA A 344 -20.50 -12.82 7.09
N GLU A 345 -19.38 -12.72 7.78
CA GLU A 345 -18.24 -13.64 7.63
C GLU A 345 -18.00 -14.40 8.94
N LEU A 346 -18.03 -15.72 8.85
CA LEU A 346 -17.87 -16.64 9.98
C LEU A 346 -16.64 -17.51 9.77
N SER A 347 -16.00 -17.93 10.86
CA SER A 347 -14.98 -18.97 10.78
C SER A 347 -15.64 -20.33 10.40
N ASP A 348 -14.87 -21.20 9.71
CA ASP A 348 -15.31 -22.56 9.38
C ASP A 348 -15.80 -23.31 10.64
N THR A 349 -15.13 -23.13 11.78
CA THR A 349 -15.55 -23.74 13.05
C THR A 349 -16.94 -23.26 13.49
N ALA A 350 -17.21 -21.95 13.40
CA ALA A 350 -18.52 -21.40 13.76
C ALA A 350 -19.62 -21.91 12.80
N LEU A 351 -19.31 -21.95 11.50
CA LEU A 351 -20.23 -22.48 10.48
C LEU A 351 -20.65 -23.94 10.78
N ARG A 352 -19.68 -24.80 11.07
CA ARG A 352 -19.92 -26.23 11.37
C ARG A 352 -20.73 -26.40 12.67
N THR A 353 -20.46 -25.58 13.68
CA THR A 353 -21.18 -25.63 14.96
C THR A 353 -22.65 -25.25 14.78
N LEU A 354 -22.94 -24.28 13.92
CA LEU A 354 -24.27 -23.77 13.66
C LEU A 354 -25.03 -24.58 12.61
N SER A 355 -24.34 -25.44 11.82
CA SER A 355 -24.89 -26.27 10.74
C SER A 355 -25.77 -25.48 9.76
N LEU A 356 -25.36 -24.26 9.41
CA LEU A 356 -26.17 -23.33 8.60
C LEU A 356 -26.23 -23.75 7.12
N SER A 357 -27.44 -23.66 6.57
CA SER A 357 -27.75 -23.91 5.15
C SER A 357 -28.66 -22.81 4.58
N PRO A 358 -28.69 -22.61 3.27
CA PRO A 358 -29.63 -21.67 2.65
C PRO A 358 -31.09 -22.00 3.01
N GLY A 359 -31.86 -20.99 3.39
CA GLY A 359 -33.25 -21.09 3.87
C GLY A 359 -33.38 -21.18 5.37
N GLU A 360 -32.31 -21.43 6.13
CA GLU A 360 -32.39 -21.54 7.58
C GLU A 360 -32.48 -20.17 8.28
N PRO A 361 -33.25 -20.08 9.38
CA PRO A 361 -33.32 -18.87 10.19
C PRO A 361 -32.06 -18.72 11.04
N LEU A 362 -31.60 -17.50 11.19
CA LEU A 362 -30.46 -17.12 12.01
C LEU A 362 -30.76 -15.78 12.72
N THR A 363 -30.53 -15.69 14.01
CA THR A 363 -30.47 -14.40 14.67
C THR A 363 -29.03 -13.90 14.64
N VAL A 364 -28.83 -12.68 14.13
CA VAL A 364 -27.52 -12.02 14.14
C VAL A 364 -27.51 -10.85 15.11
N VAL A 365 -26.35 -10.55 15.68
CA VAL A 365 -26.11 -9.41 16.55
C VAL A 365 -25.07 -8.48 15.93
N ILE A 366 -25.36 -7.18 15.99
CA ILE A 366 -24.48 -6.11 15.54
C ILE A 366 -24.10 -5.27 16.76
N PRO A 367 -22.82 -5.29 17.21
CA PRO A 367 -22.37 -4.48 18.34
C PRO A 367 -22.39 -2.97 17.99
N PRO A 368 -22.92 -2.08 18.85
CA PRO A 368 -23.03 -0.64 18.58
C PRO A 368 -21.70 0.05 18.26
N ALA A 369 -20.63 -0.38 18.92
CA ALA A 369 -19.27 0.15 18.70
C ALA A 369 -18.67 -0.23 17.33
N ARG A 370 -19.30 -1.15 16.59
CA ARG A 370 -18.86 -1.62 15.26
C ARG A 370 -19.64 -0.99 14.11
N VAL A 371 -20.66 -0.21 14.42
CA VAL A 371 -21.46 0.52 13.44
C VAL A 371 -20.79 1.86 13.14
N LEU A 372 -20.35 2.02 11.90
CA LEU A 372 -19.76 3.24 11.39
C LEU A 372 -20.83 4.05 10.67
N LEU A 373 -20.80 5.38 10.81
CA LEU A 373 -21.75 6.28 10.18
C LEU A 373 -21.00 7.29 9.32
N PHE A 374 -21.48 7.48 8.09
CA PHE A 374 -20.99 8.53 7.19
C PHE A 374 -22.16 9.39 6.72
N PRO A 375 -21.99 10.73 6.69
CA PRO A 375 -23.03 11.62 6.20
C PRO A 375 -23.44 11.25 4.76
N ARG A 376 -24.74 11.19 4.50
CA ARG A 376 -25.28 11.06 3.16
C ARG A 376 -25.62 12.47 2.66
N VAL A 377 -24.78 12.97 1.72
CA VAL A 377 -25.10 14.22 1.05
C VAL A 377 -26.41 14.00 0.29
N ALA A 378 -27.42 14.82 0.57
CA ALA A 378 -28.63 14.81 -0.22
C ALA A 378 -28.24 15.08 -1.68
N SER A 379 -28.62 14.17 -2.58
CA SER A 379 -28.47 14.44 -4.02
C SER A 379 -29.32 15.67 -4.32
N ALA A 380 -28.66 16.75 -4.74
CA ALA A 380 -29.33 17.95 -5.22
C ALA A 380 -30.04 17.68 -6.53
#